data_dcda27196a06d4d678933674423e37e0
#
_entry.id   dcda27196a06d4d678933674423e37e0
#
_cell.length_a   1.000
_cell.length_b   1.000
_cell.length_c   1.000
_cell.angle_alpha   90.00
_cell.angle_beta   90.00
_cell.angle_gamma   90.00
#
_symmetry.space_group_name_H-M   'P 1'
#
loop_
_entity.id
_entity.type
_entity.pdbx_description
1 polymer ?
#
loop_
_entity_poly.entity_id
_entity_poly.type
_entity_poly.pdbx_seq_one_letter_code
_entity_poly.pdbx_strand_id
1 'polypeptide(L)'
;MTLCLLVHLHLHLQYCVIYGWSSYDYSRIGLVKKNVCDHTQDQVLYQENHYGSEMWFIAHPEAKSEDDGVLVSITYDGEKEKSYFVVIDALTFTEIDRAYLPHAIPWSAHGMHFPDAKWTLSN
;
A
#
# COMPACT_ATOMS: atom_id res chain seq x y z
N MET A 1 -9.22 -0.87 -14.37
CA MET A 1 -8.29 0.23 -14.01
C MET A 1 -9.13 1.49 -13.86
N THR A 2 -9.58 1.79 -12.64
CA THR A 2 -10.45 2.95 -12.38
C THR A 2 -9.57 4.07 -11.84
N LEU A 3 -9.30 5.04 -12.70
CA LEU A 3 -8.56 6.26 -12.36
C LEU A 3 -9.55 7.19 -11.64
N CYS A 4 -9.39 7.39 -10.35
CA CYS A 4 -10.12 8.44 -9.64
C CYS A 4 -9.40 9.76 -9.85
N LEU A 5 -9.82 10.53 -10.86
CA LEU A 5 -9.32 11.86 -11.15
C LEU A 5 -10.11 12.86 -10.29
N LEU A 6 -9.52 13.33 -9.20
CA LEU A 6 -9.96 14.54 -8.53
C LEU A 6 -9.20 15.74 -9.11
N VAL A 7 -9.79 16.35 -10.11
CA VAL A 7 -9.34 17.65 -10.63
C VAL A 7 -9.82 18.73 -9.66
N HIS A 8 -8.90 19.32 -8.89
CA HIS A 8 -9.16 20.59 -8.22
C HIS A 8 -8.20 21.67 -8.72
N LEU A 9 -8.82 22.75 -9.18
CA LEU A 9 -8.20 23.94 -9.75
C LEU A 9 -7.25 24.63 -8.75
N HIS A 10 -6.10 25.12 -9.27
CA HIS A 10 -5.17 26.09 -8.67
C HIS A 10 -4.33 25.57 -7.50
N LEU A 11 -3.35 24.82 -7.87
CA LEU A 11 -1.94 24.85 -7.43
C LEU A 11 -1.27 23.71 -8.18
N HIS A 12 -0.13 23.95 -8.81
CA HIS A 12 0.67 22.92 -9.50
C HIS A 12 1.24 21.90 -8.47
N LEU A 13 0.37 21.14 -7.83
CA LEU A 13 0.77 19.95 -7.09
C LEU A 13 0.84 18.81 -8.11
N GLN A 14 2.01 18.63 -8.67
CA GLN A 14 2.30 17.56 -9.59
C GLN A 14 2.67 16.32 -8.77
N TYR A 15 1.69 15.45 -8.54
CA TYR A 15 1.96 14.16 -7.93
C TYR A 15 2.57 13.24 -8.97
N CYS A 16 3.75 12.73 -8.68
CA CYS A 16 4.47 11.82 -9.56
C CYS A 16 4.33 10.35 -9.12
N VAL A 17 4.05 10.09 -7.85
CA VAL A 17 4.06 8.73 -7.31
C VAL A 17 2.66 8.19 -7.09
N ILE A 18 2.41 7.00 -7.60
CA ILE A 18 1.15 6.26 -7.44
C ILE A 18 1.48 4.89 -6.84
N TYR A 19 0.74 4.50 -5.81
CA TYR A 19 0.83 3.18 -5.20
C TYR A 19 -0.39 2.34 -5.56
N GLY A 20 -0.17 1.07 -5.76
CA GLY A 20 -1.24 0.14 -6.09
C GLY A 20 -0.78 -1.30 -6.07
N TRP A 21 -1.60 -2.17 -6.57
CA TRP A 21 -1.27 -3.56 -6.81
C TRP A 21 -1.44 -3.89 -8.29
N SER A 22 -0.68 -4.86 -8.75
CA SER A 22 -0.77 -5.37 -10.10
C SER A 22 -0.82 -6.88 -10.06
N SER A 23 -1.70 -7.46 -10.86
CA SER A 23 -1.74 -8.90 -11.08
C SER A 23 -1.27 -9.23 -12.49
N TYR A 24 -0.36 -10.18 -12.60
CA TYR A 24 -0.02 -10.79 -13.88
C TYR A 24 -1.05 -11.87 -14.23
N ASP A 25 -1.47 -12.62 -13.25
CA ASP A 25 -2.56 -13.58 -13.27
C ASP A 25 -3.15 -13.72 -11.86
N TYR A 26 -4.16 -14.59 -11.67
CA TYR A 26 -4.82 -14.77 -10.37
C TYR A 26 -3.90 -15.33 -9.26
N SER A 27 -2.73 -15.86 -9.61
CA SER A 27 -1.78 -16.44 -8.67
C SER A 27 -0.61 -15.52 -8.33
N ARG A 28 -0.43 -14.41 -9.08
CA ARG A 28 0.72 -13.52 -8.92
C ARG A 28 0.27 -12.06 -8.79
N ILE A 29 0.19 -11.60 -7.55
CA ILE A 29 -0.17 -10.22 -7.20
C ILE A 29 1.05 -9.56 -6.55
N GLY A 30 1.52 -8.46 -7.12
CA GLY A 30 2.60 -7.66 -6.57
C GLY A 30 2.12 -6.27 -6.17
N LEU A 31 2.71 -5.71 -5.13
CA LEU A 31 2.56 -4.29 -4.79
C LEU A 31 3.44 -3.47 -5.73
N VAL A 32 2.94 -2.33 -6.19
CA VAL A 32 3.65 -1.50 -7.17
C VAL A 32 3.74 -0.06 -6.72
N LYS A 33 4.91 0.53 -6.91
CA LYS A 33 5.16 1.97 -6.86
C LYS A 33 5.41 2.43 -8.29
N LYS A 34 4.60 3.35 -8.78
CA LYS A 34 4.69 3.88 -10.13
C LYS A 34 5.06 5.35 -10.07
N ASN A 35 6.14 5.73 -10.77
CA ASN A 35 6.48 7.13 -10.95
C ASN A 35 6.05 7.58 -12.35
N VAL A 36 4.99 8.39 -12.42
CA VAL A 36 4.44 8.85 -13.70
C VAL A 36 5.28 9.97 -14.35
N CYS A 37 6.20 10.57 -13.60
CA CYS A 37 7.13 11.58 -14.11
C CYS A 37 8.45 10.96 -14.60
N ASP A 38 8.85 9.81 -14.04
CA ASP A 38 10.07 9.10 -14.41
C ASP A 38 9.88 7.58 -14.24
N HIS A 39 9.53 6.91 -15.33
CA HIS A 39 9.27 5.47 -15.35
C HIS A 39 10.48 4.60 -14.99
N THR A 40 11.70 5.16 -14.98
CA THR A 40 12.90 4.43 -14.55
C THR A 40 12.88 4.14 -13.04
N GLN A 41 12.01 4.81 -12.29
CA GLN A 41 11.83 4.65 -10.85
C GLN A 41 10.65 3.75 -10.48
N ASP A 42 10.00 3.12 -11.45
CA ASP A 42 8.94 2.15 -11.18
C ASP A 42 9.49 0.95 -10.41
N GLN A 43 8.79 0.52 -9.37
CA GLN A 43 9.20 -0.58 -8.51
C GLN A 43 8.06 -1.56 -8.27
N VAL A 44 8.40 -2.82 -8.09
CA VAL A 44 7.46 -3.89 -7.77
C VAL A 44 8.00 -4.67 -6.57
N LEU A 45 7.16 -4.81 -5.55
CA LEU A 45 7.41 -5.71 -4.43
C LEU A 45 6.56 -6.96 -4.63
N TYR A 46 7.21 -8.07 -4.98
CA TYR A 46 6.58 -9.35 -5.23
C TYR A 46 7.21 -10.44 -4.37
N GLN A 47 6.37 -11.24 -3.74
CA GLN A 47 6.76 -12.46 -3.06
C GLN A 47 5.79 -13.56 -3.47
N GLU A 48 6.33 -14.73 -3.84
CA GLU A 48 5.53 -15.88 -4.25
C GLU A 48 4.58 -16.32 -3.12
N ASN A 49 3.35 -16.70 -3.47
CA ASN A 49 2.28 -17.06 -2.54
C ASN A 49 1.87 -15.97 -1.54
N HIS A 50 2.25 -14.71 -1.78
CA HIS A 50 1.82 -13.57 -1.00
C HIS A 50 0.92 -12.67 -1.83
N TYR A 51 -0.24 -12.30 -1.27
CA TYR A 51 -1.30 -11.58 -1.98
C TYR A 51 -1.59 -10.27 -1.25
N GLY A 52 -0.93 -9.20 -1.67
CA GLY A 52 -1.12 -7.87 -1.11
C GLY A 52 -2.44 -7.23 -1.57
N SER A 53 -3.03 -6.44 -0.70
CA SER A 53 -4.19 -5.61 -1.00
C SER A 53 -3.80 -4.16 -1.25
N GLU A 54 -4.76 -3.24 -1.17
CA GLU A 54 -4.51 -1.81 -1.26
C GLU A 54 -3.48 -1.35 -0.22
N MET A 55 -2.65 -0.38 -0.62
CA MET A 55 -1.68 0.26 0.27
C MET A 55 -2.18 1.64 0.69
N TRP A 56 -1.99 1.98 1.99
CA TRP A 56 -2.19 3.33 2.49
C TRP A 56 -0.87 4.00 2.77
N PHE A 57 -0.72 5.17 2.21
CA PHE A 57 0.42 6.02 2.49
C PHE A 57 0.18 6.83 3.76
N ILE A 58 1.15 6.79 4.66
CA ILE A 58 1.20 7.58 5.88
C ILE A 58 2.46 8.44 5.79
N ALA A 59 2.27 9.74 5.55
CA ALA A 59 3.37 10.68 5.42
C ALA A 59 4.14 10.83 6.73
N HIS A 60 5.47 10.99 6.63
CA HIS A 60 6.25 11.44 7.76
C HIS A 60 5.78 12.85 8.19
N PRO A 61 5.67 13.15 9.52
CA PRO A 61 5.23 14.48 9.99
C PRO A 61 6.04 15.66 9.42
N GLU A 62 7.29 15.42 9.10
CA GLU A 62 8.21 16.40 8.50
C GLU A 62 8.62 16.01 7.08
N ALA A 63 7.69 15.40 6.32
CA ALA A 63 7.95 14.90 4.99
C ALA A 63 8.58 15.96 4.08
N LYS A 64 9.63 15.57 3.33
CA LYS A 64 10.38 16.45 2.41
C LYS A 64 10.10 16.14 0.94
N SER A 65 9.50 14.99 0.67
CA SER A 65 9.06 14.57 -0.67
C SER A 65 7.68 13.93 -0.58
N GLU A 66 7.02 13.71 -1.71
CA GLU A 66 5.67 13.13 -1.75
C GLU A 66 5.64 11.66 -1.31
N ASP A 67 6.78 10.97 -1.33
CA ASP A 67 6.96 9.58 -0.92
C ASP A 67 7.75 9.43 0.39
N ASP A 68 7.95 10.52 1.13
CA ASP A 68 8.60 10.49 2.45
C ASP A 68 7.60 10.05 3.52
N GLY A 69 7.59 8.74 3.79
CA GLY A 69 6.66 8.13 4.71
C GLY A 69 6.69 6.60 4.65
N VAL A 70 5.62 6.00 5.12
CA VAL A 70 5.45 4.54 5.07
C VAL A 70 4.15 4.16 4.37
N LEU A 71 4.14 2.98 3.80
CA LEU A 71 2.96 2.32 3.27
C LEU A 71 2.56 1.19 4.20
N VAL A 72 1.26 1.03 4.42
CA VAL A 72 0.70 -0.09 5.17
C VAL A 72 -0.26 -0.84 4.28
N SER A 73 -0.14 -2.16 4.23
CA SER A 73 -1.05 -3.04 3.50
C SER A 73 -1.37 -4.28 4.31
N ILE A 74 -2.51 -4.89 4.02
CA ILE A 74 -2.85 -6.23 4.50
C ILE A 74 -2.49 -7.20 3.39
N THR A 75 -1.68 -8.20 3.71
CA THR A 75 -1.23 -9.22 2.78
C THR A 75 -1.63 -10.61 3.31
N TYR A 76 -2.10 -11.47 2.42
CA TYR A 76 -2.35 -12.88 2.73
C TYR A 76 -1.11 -13.71 2.36
N ASP A 77 -0.64 -14.50 3.30
CA ASP A 77 0.44 -15.49 3.14
C ASP A 77 -0.20 -16.86 2.88
N GLY A 78 -0.13 -17.31 1.65
CA GLY A 78 -0.74 -18.57 1.23
C GLY A 78 -0.03 -19.82 1.75
N GLU A 79 1.23 -19.70 2.18
CA GLU A 79 1.96 -20.84 2.79
C GLU A 79 1.56 -21.05 4.25
N LYS A 80 1.37 -19.95 4.98
CA LYS A 80 0.96 -19.99 6.39
C LYS A 80 -0.55 -19.95 6.58
N GLU A 81 -1.31 -19.72 5.51
CA GLU A 81 -2.76 -19.52 5.53
C GLU A 81 -3.20 -18.44 6.53
N LYS A 82 -2.43 -17.35 6.60
CA LYS A 82 -2.65 -16.22 7.52
C LYS A 82 -2.47 -14.89 6.80
N SER A 83 -3.15 -13.89 7.30
CA SER A 83 -2.90 -12.52 6.89
C SER A 83 -1.90 -11.84 7.83
N TYR A 84 -1.23 -10.82 7.31
CA TYR A 84 -0.34 -9.97 8.08
C TYR A 84 -0.45 -8.52 7.61
N PHE A 85 -0.19 -7.58 8.52
CA PHE A 85 0.12 -6.22 8.15
C PHE A 85 1.58 -6.16 7.71
N VAL A 86 1.82 -5.52 6.59
CA VAL A 86 3.17 -5.19 6.13
C VAL A 86 3.36 -3.68 6.19
N VAL A 87 4.52 -3.26 6.70
CA VAL A 87 4.98 -1.87 6.68
C VAL A 87 6.12 -1.77 5.68
N ILE A 88 5.99 -0.86 4.73
CA ILE A 88 6.92 -0.67 3.63
C ILE A 88 7.43 0.77 3.70
N ASP A 89 8.73 0.96 3.59
CA ASP A 89 9.32 2.28 3.36
C ASP A 89 8.88 2.79 1.99
N ALA A 90 8.18 3.93 1.95
CA ALA A 90 7.59 4.39 0.72
C ALA A 90 8.63 4.97 -0.26
N LEU A 91 9.74 5.50 0.24
CA LEU A 91 10.82 6.04 -0.58
C LEU A 91 11.60 4.93 -1.29
N THR A 92 12.06 3.92 -0.55
CA THR A 92 12.86 2.81 -1.07
C THR A 92 12.02 1.66 -1.61
N PHE A 93 10.74 1.63 -1.29
CA PHE A 93 9.77 0.57 -1.60
C PHE A 93 10.22 -0.81 -1.12
N THR A 94 10.78 -0.85 0.09
CA THR A 94 11.26 -2.07 0.75
C THR A 94 10.48 -2.33 2.02
N GLU A 95 10.25 -3.60 2.32
CA GLU A 95 9.59 -3.98 3.57
C GLU A 95 10.45 -3.62 4.78
N ILE A 96 9.85 -2.94 5.75
CA ILE A 96 10.45 -2.62 7.05
C ILE A 96 10.14 -3.71 8.05
N ASP A 97 8.86 -4.11 8.14
CA ASP A 97 8.38 -5.07 9.13
C ASP A 97 7.04 -5.68 8.73
N ARG A 98 6.67 -6.78 9.38
CA ARG A 98 5.35 -7.41 9.24
C ARG A 98 4.84 -7.98 10.56
N ALA A 99 3.54 -7.86 10.77
CA ALA A 99 2.85 -8.41 11.94
C ALA A 99 1.76 -9.39 11.50
N TYR A 100 1.94 -10.69 11.79
CA TYR A 100 0.95 -11.71 11.48
C TYR A 100 -0.28 -11.59 12.37
N LEU A 101 -1.44 -11.70 11.73
CA LEU A 101 -2.72 -11.80 12.41
C LEU A 101 -2.97 -13.25 12.86
N PRO A 102 -3.81 -13.46 13.88
CA PRO A 102 -4.08 -14.81 14.37
C PRO A 102 -4.76 -15.72 13.33
N HIS A 103 -5.44 -15.14 12.33
CA HIS A 103 -6.14 -15.85 11.24
C HIS A 103 -6.08 -15.09 9.93
N ALA A 104 -6.54 -15.73 8.86
CA ALA A 104 -6.70 -15.10 7.58
C ALA A 104 -7.83 -14.06 7.62
N ILE A 105 -7.59 -12.93 6.99
CA ILE A 105 -8.62 -11.96 6.62
C ILE A 105 -8.88 -12.14 5.12
N PRO A 106 -10.13 -12.13 4.66
CA PRO A 106 -10.43 -12.18 3.24
C PRO A 106 -9.71 -11.06 2.49
N TRP A 107 -9.21 -11.35 1.30
CA TRP A 107 -8.60 -10.35 0.45
C TRP A 107 -9.59 -9.20 0.19
N SER A 108 -9.16 -7.98 0.44
CA SER A 108 -9.97 -6.77 0.30
C SER A 108 -9.38 -5.88 -0.78
N ALA A 109 -10.24 -5.34 -1.62
CA ALA A 109 -9.83 -4.38 -2.64
C ALA A 109 -9.65 -2.97 -2.09
N HIS A 110 -10.34 -2.63 -1.00
CA HIS A 110 -10.33 -1.30 -0.40
C HIS A 110 -10.33 -1.33 1.12
N GLY A 111 -9.66 -0.37 1.69
CA GLY A 111 -9.65 -0.06 3.10
C GLY A 111 -9.35 1.43 3.31
N MET A 112 -9.24 1.88 4.54
CA MET A 112 -8.89 3.25 4.86
C MET A 112 -8.18 3.34 6.21
N HIS A 113 -7.19 4.20 6.29
CA HIS A 113 -6.53 4.56 7.55
C HIS A 113 -7.26 5.75 8.19
N PHE A 114 -7.61 5.62 9.47
CA PHE A 114 -8.25 6.66 10.28
C PHE A 114 -7.32 7.01 11.45
N PRO A 115 -6.48 8.04 11.35
CA PRO A 115 -5.48 8.35 12.37
C PRO A 115 -6.08 8.72 13.73
N ASP A 116 -7.30 9.26 13.73
CA ASP A 116 -7.98 9.75 14.94
C ASP A 116 -9.08 8.80 15.43
N ALA A 117 -9.22 7.61 14.84
CA ALA A 117 -10.26 6.65 15.22
C ALA A 117 -10.01 6.10 16.63
N LYS A 118 -10.93 6.39 17.55
CA LYS A 118 -10.96 5.79 18.88
C LYS A 118 -11.90 4.61 18.86
N TRP A 119 -11.36 3.41 19.03
CA TRP A 119 -12.16 2.20 19.16
C TRP A 119 -12.60 2.02 20.62
N THR A 120 -13.89 2.01 20.86
CA THR A 120 -14.45 1.55 22.13
C THR A 120 -14.94 0.13 21.94
N LEU A 121 -14.29 -0.81 22.63
CA LEU A 121 -14.83 -2.17 22.71
C LEU A 121 -16.09 -2.08 23.58
N SER A 122 -17.26 -2.30 22.96
CA SER A 122 -18.48 -2.57 23.73
C SER A 122 -18.38 -4.00 24.25
N ASN A 123 -18.33 -4.13 25.58
CA ASN A 123 -18.43 -5.42 26.27
C ASN A 123 -19.80 -6.05 26.03
#